data_8a4adae1fd6be5b4c67500e73f2b2977
#
_entry.id   8a4adae1fd6be5b4c67500e73f2b2977
#
_cell.length_a   1.000
_cell.length_b   1.000
_cell.length_c   1.000
_cell.angle_alpha   90.00
_cell.angle_beta   90.00
_cell.angle_gamma   90.00
#
_symmetry.space_group_name_H-M   'P 1'
#
loop_
_entity.id
_entity.type
_entity.pdbx_description
1 polymer ?
#
loop_
_entity_poly.entity_id
_entity_poly.type
_entity_poly.pdbx_seq_one_letter_code
_entity_poly.pdbx_strand_id
1 'polypeptide(L)'
;MENDKTLSDFFKLISEAKSEQNSNSVSETVQPQEENSLIQASLGVLKSKNQIIEQAPPTEFVTHEEMKTHYIGFLNSIQKQMSTIGGGGETRFRHLRDVNEDTMSGSTDNWVLEYDAESKTVKFTDEIGPISIVKFDVTHDTSTHQHLPGELCWSDEDETLNLFHPNGVVQQVGQEMYGYVRNNTGSTILKGTAVRFSGAEQNGTARLEVAPMIANGTIPTLYGFGITTESLSDGVDGRVTVWGKVRDVDTSAFSIGDILYVSPDSAGGLTNVKPTAPNNVIPMAAVLSVDSAEGEIFVRPSYEQQKNYGSFSSDSNQQITLANTAQTVRINNTNFAQQLYVDSDDNIVANESGLYKFFSNFQIVSTNSSAKDVYFWIQINDSDVPRTTRRATLTGNNVALDISALHNVSMNAGDKVKHRWAATDAAVRLDASAATAFAPSAPS
;
A
#
# COMPACT_ATOMS: atom_id res chain seq x y z
N MET A 1 -76.52 1.20 -2.57
CA MET A 1 -75.45 0.95 -1.59
C MET A 1 -75.24 -0.52 -1.27
N GLU A 2 -75.79 -1.45 -1.95
CA GLU A 2 -75.62 -2.91 -1.72
C GLU A 2 -74.60 -3.58 -2.70
N ASN A 3 -74.21 -2.89 -3.77
CA ASN A 3 -73.31 -3.42 -4.78
C ASN A 3 -71.81 -3.27 -4.43
N ASP A 4 -71.47 -2.41 -3.49
CA ASP A 4 -70.04 -2.22 -3.10
C ASP A 4 -69.48 -3.33 -2.17
N LYS A 5 -70.36 -3.97 -1.40
CA LYS A 5 -69.93 -5.06 -0.49
C LYS A 5 -69.53 -6.33 -1.26
N THR A 6 -70.14 -6.66 -2.33
CA THR A 6 -69.86 -7.88 -3.10
C THR A 6 -68.56 -7.81 -3.89
N LEU A 7 -68.10 -6.62 -4.31
CA LEU A 7 -66.80 -6.46 -4.95
C LEU A 7 -65.67 -6.50 -3.92
N SER A 8 -65.89 -5.86 -2.76
CA SER A 8 -64.91 -5.89 -1.65
C SER A 8 -64.64 -7.31 -1.12
N ASP A 9 -65.75 -8.10 -0.98
CA ASP A 9 -65.62 -9.50 -0.54
C ASP A 9 -64.92 -10.39 -1.59
N PHE A 10 -65.09 -10.09 -2.88
CA PHE A 10 -64.41 -10.77 -3.96
C PHE A 10 -62.90 -10.47 -3.97
N PHE A 11 -62.52 -9.20 -3.81
CA PHE A 11 -61.08 -8.85 -3.71
C PHE A 11 -60.42 -9.38 -2.44
N LYS A 12 -61.16 -9.52 -1.34
CA LYS A 12 -60.62 -10.12 -0.13
C LYS A 12 -60.35 -11.62 -0.32
N LEU A 13 -61.23 -12.36 -0.97
CA LEU A 13 -61.03 -13.77 -1.33
C LEU A 13 -59.83 -13.99 -2.26
N ILE A 14 -59.60 -13.07 -3.21
CA ILE A 14 -58.42 -13.12 -4.10
C ILE A 14 -57.12 -12.83 -3.31
N SER A 15 -57.20 -11.89 -2.35
CA SER A 15 -56.00 -11.59 -1.51
C SER A 15 -55.65 -12.73 -0.55
N GLU A 16 -56.68 -13.43 -0.03
CA GLU A 16 -56.47 -14.59 0.83
C GLU A 16 -55.92 -15.79 0.04
N ALA A 17 -56.41 -16.03 -1.17
CA ALA A 17 -55.84 -17.06 -2.06
C ALA A 17 -54.41 -16.77 -2.50
N LYS A 18 -54.00 -15.50 -2.67
CA LYS A 18 -52.63 -15.09 -2.95
C LYS A 18 -51.70 -15.26 -1.74
N SER A 19 -52.20 -15.09 -0.52
CA SER A 19 -51.40 -15.27 0.69
C SER A 19 -51.12 -16.77 0.99
N GLU A 20 -52.03 -17.66 0.59
CA GLU A 20 -51.83 -19.08 0.70
C GLU A 20 -50.87 -19.65 -0.36
N GLN A 21 -50.79 -19.06 -1.56
CA GLN A 21 -49.82 -19.45 -2.59
C GLN A 21 -48.38 -19.05 -2.25
N ASN A 22 -48.19 -17.97 -1.51
CA ASN A 22 -46.82 -17.55 -1.10
C ASN A 22 -46.24 -18.31 0.10
N SER A 23 -47.04 -19.13 0.77
CA SER A 23 -46.56 -19.94 1.91
C SER A 23 -46.12 -21.36 1.56
N ASN A 24 -46.25 -21.78 0.32
CA ASN A 24 -45.83 -23.10 -0.14
C ASN A 24 -44.96 -23.02 -1.41
N SER A 25 -43.71 -22.62 -1.24
CA SER A 25 -42.71 -22.80 -2.27
C SER A 25 -42.09 -24.19 -2.18
N VAL A 26 -42.71 -25.15 -2.85
CA VAL A 26 -42.08 -26.40 -3.24
C VAL A 26 -42.48 -26.65 -4.70
N SER A 27 -41.45 -26.87 -5.51
CA SER A 27 -41.50 -27.16 -6.93
C SER A 27 -42.40 -28.38 -7.21
N GLU A 28 -43.50 -28.19 -7.90
CA GLU A 28 -44.14 -29.26 -8.67
C GLU A 28 -44.87 -28.70 -9.88
N THR A 29 -44.70 -29.29 -11.00
CA THR A 29 -45.37 -29.08 -12.28
C THR A 29 -46.89 -29.16 -12.14
N VAL A 30 -47.55 -28.02 -12.22
CA VAL A 30 -49.03 -27.94 -12.15
C VAL A 30 -49.62 -28.60 -13.39
N GLN A 31 -50.33 -29.68 -13.17
CA GLN A 31 -51.10 -30.37 -14.21
C GLN A 31 -52.43 -29.57 -14.52
N PRO A 32 -52.98 -29.65 -15.72
CA PRO A 32 -54.14 -28.86 -16.17
C PRO A 32 -55.49 -29.10 -15.42
N GLN A 33 -55.50 -29.90 -14.39
CA GLN A 33 -56.74 -30.23 -13.62
C GLN A 33 -57.14 -29.17 -12.60
N GLU A 34 -56.25 -28.32 -12.10
CA GLU A 34 -56.63 -27.30 -11.11
C GLU A 34 -57.32 -26.05 -11.70
N GLU A 35 -57.00 -25.69 -12.94
CA GLU A 35 -57.74 -24.61 -13.63
C GLU A 35 -59.20 -24.96 -13.83
N ASN A 36 -59.54 -26.22 -14.03
CA ASN A 36 -60.92 -26.67 -14.16
C ASN A 36 -61.74 -26.58 -12.85
N SER A 37 -61.11 -26.66 -11.70
CA SER A 37 -61.81 -26.59 -10.40
C SER A 37 -62.25 -25.18 -10.02
N LEU A 38 -61.46 -24.18 -10.35
CA LEU A 38 -61.79 -22.76 -10.13
C LEU A 38 -62.89 -22.28 -11.09
N ILE A 39 -62.87 -22.75 -12.33
CA ILE A 39 -63.94 -22.50 -13.31
C ILE A 39 -65.23 -23.18 -12.89
N GLN A 40 -65.17 -24.38 -12.35
CA GLN A 40 -66.33 -25.10 -11.83
C GLN A 40 -66.93 -24.46 -10.57
N ALA A 41 -66.08 -23.92 -9.66
CA ALA A 41 -66.51 -23.19 -8.47
C ALA A 41 -67.20 -21.86 -8.82
N SER A 42 -66.69 -21.12 -9.79
CA SER A 42 -67.28 -19.89 -10.28
C SER A 42 -68.63 -20.11 -11.02
N LEU A 43 -68.73 -21.21 -11.78
CA LEU A 43 -69.94 -21.66 -12.39
C LEU A 43 -71.00 -22.10 -11.36
N GLY A 44 -70.61 -22.69 -10.23
CA GLY A 44 -71.49 -23.05 -9.11
C GLY A 44 -72.13 -21.85 -8.44
N VAL A 45 -71.38 -20.78 -8.20
CA VAL A 45 -71.88 -19.52 -7.60
C VAL A 45 -72.82 -18.80 -8.52
N LEU A 46 -72.62 -18.86 -9.82
CA LEU A 46 -73.51 -18.26 -10.82
C LEU A 46 -74.81 -19.06 -11.01
N LYS A 47 -74.72 -20.39 -10.89
CA LYS A 47 -75.96 -21.24 -10.93
C LYS A 47 -76.84 -21.01 -9.71
N SER A 48 -76.32 -20.74 -8.53
CA SER A 48 -77.12 -20.44 -7.33
C SER A 48 -77.81 -19.08 -7.37
N LYS A 49 -77.28 -18.09 -8.08
CA LYS A 49 -77.88 -16.77 -8.27
C LYS A 49 -78.97 -16.79 -9.33
N ASN A 50 -78.91 -17.67 -10.30
CA ASN A 50 -80.03 -17.78 -11.32
C ASN A 50 -81.32 -18.35 -10.76
N GLN A 51 -81.33 -19.02 -9.61
CA GLN A 51 -82.56 -19.45 -8.94
C GLN A 51 -83.39 -18.30 -8.32
N ILE A 52 -82.79 -17.09 -8.18
CA ILE A 52 -83.49 -15.95 -7.61
C ILE A 52 -84.17 -15.05 -8.70
N ILE A 53 -83.92 -15.27 -9.99
CA ILE A 53 -84.42 -14.43 -11.07
C ILE A 53 -85.71 -15.00 -11.73
N GLU A 54 -86.21 -16.12 -11.23
CA GLU A 54 -87.39 -16.79 -11.83
C GLU A 54 -88.76 -16.15 -11.49
N GLN A 55 -88.77 -14.91 -10.97
CA GLN A 55 -90.05 -14.19 -10.67
C GLN A 55 -90.09 -12.75 -11.19
N ALA A 56 -89.84 -12.51 -12.47
CA ALA A 56 -90.18 -11.24 -13.14
C ALA A 56 -91.07 -11.47 -14.36
N PRO A 57 -92.04 -10.59 -14.63
CA PRO A 57 -93.04 -10.81 -15.69
C PRO A 57 -92.44 -10.67 -17.11
N PRO A 58 -93.00 -11.35 -18.11
CA PRO A 58 -92.35 -11.57 -19.40
C PRO A 58 -92.51 -10.38 -20.35
N THR A 59 -91.39 -9.81 -20.78
CA THR A 59 -91.34 -9.11 -22.06
C THR A 59 -89.99 -9.43 -22.66
N GLU A 60 -90.00 -10.17 -23.79
CA GLU A 60 -88.87 -10.65 -24.61
C GLU A 60 -87.83 -11.45 -23.85
N PHE A 61 -87.96 -12.76 -23.85
CA PHE A 61 -86.99 -13.68 -23.33
C PHE A 61 -85.77 -13.77 -24.28
N VAL A 62 -84.64 -13.36 -23.84
CA VAL A 62 -83.37 -13.76 -24.45
C VAL A 62 -83.24 -15.28 -24.32
N THR A 63 -83.06 -15.97 -25.39
CA THR A 63 -82.95 -17.42 -25.41
C THR A 63 -81.68 -17.86 -24.56
N HIS A 64 -81.75 -19.07 -24.00
CA HIS A 64 -80.67 -19.63 -23.24
C HIS A 64 -79.35 -19.66 -24.04
N GLU A 65 -79.42 -19.86 -25.33
CA GLU A 65 -78.27 -19.87 -26.24
C GLU A 65 -77.67 -18.46 -26.46
N GLU A 66 -78.53 -17.43 -26.57
CA GLU A 66 -78.09 -16.03 -26.68
C GLU A 66 -77.39 -15.58 -25.38
N MET A 67 -77.94 -15.91 -24.23
CA MET A 67 -77.38 -15.57 -22.93
C MET A 67 -76.05 -16.31 -22.72
N LYS A 68 -75.94 -17.56 -23.12
CA LYS A 68 -74.69 -18.33 -23.11
C LYS A 68 -73.63 -17.72 -24.02
N THR A 69 -74.03 -17.25 -25.20
CA THR A 69 -73.15 -16.60 -26.16
C THR A 69 -72.63 -15.26 -25.62
N HIS A 70 -73.51 -14.44 -25.04
CA HIS A 70 -73.10 -13.19 -24.38
C HIS A 70 -72.21 -13.43 -23.19
N TYR A 71 -72.46 -14.47 -22.37
CA TYR A 71 -71.64 -14.84 -21.22
C TYR A 71 -70.31 -15.36 -21.61
N ILE A 72 -70.22 -16.17 -22.64
CA ILE A 72 -68.91 -16.63 -23.20
C ILE A 72 -68.12 -15.46 -23.77
N GLY A 73 -68.78 -14.52 -24.46
CA GLY A 73 -68.13 -13.29 -24.93
C GLY A 73 -67.64 -12.40 -23.83
N PHE A 74 -68.38 -12.28 -22.72
CA PHE A 74 -68.00 -11.56 -21.52
C PHE A 74 -66.79 -12.23 -20.79
N LEU A 75 -66.84 -13.55 -20.62
CA LEU A 75 -65.68 -14.31 -20.03
C LEU A 75 -64.45 -14.20 -20.88
N ASN A 76 -64.58 -14.30 -22.20
CA ASN A 76 -63.42 -14.13 -23.10
C ASN A 76 -62.86 -12.70 -23.04
N SER A 77 -63.70 -11.69 -22.87
CA SER A 77 -63.31 -10.28 -22.69
C SER A 77 -62.55 -10.09 -21.35
N ILE A 78 -63.10 -10.65 -20.25
CA ILE A 78 -62.43 -10.64 -18.94
C ILE A 78 -61.09 -11.40 -19.01
N GLN A 79 -61.07 -12.58 -19.62
CA GLN A 79 -59.86 -13.38 -19.75
C GLN A 79 -58.80 -12.64 -20.59
N LYS A 80 -59.23 -11.94 -21.65
CA LYS A 80 -58.36 -11.09 -22.45
C LYS A 80 -57.86 -9.87 -21.67
N GLN A 81 -58.71 -9.24 -20.83
CA GLN A 81 -58.32 -8.15 -19.95
C GLN A 81 -57.42 -8.62 -18.81
N MET A 82 -57.69 -9.79 -18.22
CA MET A 82 -56.84 -10.38 -17.20
C MET A 82 -55.48 -10.84 -17.76
N SER A 83 -55.45 -11.32 -19.01
CA SER A 83 -54.19 -11.65 -19.66
C SER A 83 -53.35 -10.41 -20.03
N THR A 84 -53.99 -9.24 -20.11
CA THR A 84 -53.31 -7.95 -20.34
C THR A 84 -52.95 -7.21 -19.05
N ILE A 85 -53.64 -7.47 -17.94
CA ILE A 85 -53.47 -6.79 -16.64
C ILE A 85 -52.72 -7.67 -15.63
N GLY A 86 -52.90 -8.97 -15.69
CA GLY A 86 -52.20 -9.91 -14.82
C GLY A 86 -51.33 -10.80 -15.65
N GLY A 87 -50.01 -10.57 -15.67
CA GLY A 87 -49.07 -11.36 -16.38
C GLY A 87 -49.31 -12.86 -16.31
N GLY A 88 -50.17 -13.34 -17.19
CA GLY A 88 -50.22 -14.76 -17.55
C GLY A 88 -48.91 -15.13 -18.16
N GLY A 89 -48.14 -15.95 -17.47
CA GLY A 89 -46.84 -16.46 -17.71
C GLY A 89 -46.31 -16.36 -19.13
N GLU A 90 -45.60 -15.35 -19.41
CA GLU A 90 -44.64 -15.04 -20.49
C GLU A 90 -44.56 -13.55 -20.80
N THR A 91 -44.99 -12.65 -19.89
CA THR A 91 -44.69 -11.25 -20.09
C THR A 91 -43.20 -11.08 -19.81
N ARG A 92 -42.40 -11.21 -20.84
CA ARG A 92 -41.00 -10.91 -20.75
C ARG A 92 -40.88 -9.44 -20.37
N PHE A 93 -40.00 -9.12 -19.45
CA PHE A 93 -39.76 -7.76 -18.96
C PHE A 93 -39.65 -6.74 -20.10
N ARG A 94 -39.05 -7.12 -21.24
CA ARG A 94 -38.90 -6.31 -22.44
C ARG A 94 -40.22 -5.91 -23.13
N HIS A 95 -41.35 -6.56 -22.85
CA HIS A 95 -42.68 -6.25 -23.44
C HIS A 95 -43.53 -5.33 -22.55
N LEU A 96 -43.01 -4.88 -21.43
CA LEU A 96 -43.66 -3.88 -20.62
C LEU A 96 -43.59 -2.52 -21.32
N ARG A 97 -44.69 -1.74 -21.32
CA ARG A 97 -44.76 -0.45 -22.02
C ARG A 97 -43.82 0.62 -21.49
N ASP A 98 -43.38 0.47 -20.26
CA ASP A 98 -42.46 1.35 -19.54
C ASP A 98 -41.01 0.92 -19.63
N VAL A 99 -40.69 -0.13 -20.42
CA VAL A 99 -39.37 -0.58 -20.72
C VAL A 99 -38.97 -0.15 -22.12
N ASN A 100 -37.85 0.51 -22.26
CA ASN A 100 -37.31 0.92 -23.55
C ASN A 100 -36.62 -0.27 -24.24
N GLU A 101 -37.30 -0.88 -25.24
CA GLU A 101 -36.78 -2.03 -25.98
C GLU A 101 -35.53 -1.70 -26.81
N ASP A 102 -35.38 -0.45 -27.27
CA ASP A 102 -34.25 -0.04 -28.10
C ASP A 102 -32.91 -0.14 -27.30
N THR A 103 -32.99 0.13 -25.99
CA THR A 103 -31.81 0.00 -25.12
C THR A 103 -31.45 -1.45 -24.79
N MET A 104 -32.41 -2.38 -24.92
CA MET A 104 -32.16 -3.80 -24.69
C MET A 104 -31.49 -4.48 -25.88
N SER A 105 -31.69 -4.00 -27.09
CA SER A 105 -31.18 -4.69 -28.30
C SER A 105 -29.65 -4.67 -28.39
N GLY A 106 -29.02 -3.71 -27.73
CA GLY A 106 -27.56 -3.59 -27.64
C GLY A 106 -26.97 -4.02 -26.29
N SER A 107 -27.81 -4.43 -25.32
CA SER A 107 -27.34 -4.78 -23.98
C SER A 107 -26.54 -6.09 -23.99
N THR A 108 -25.45 -6.08 -23.26
CA THR A 108 -24.63 -7.26 -22.96
C THR A 108 -24.77 -7.61 -21.48
N ASP A 109 -24.07 -8.63 -21.03
CA ASP A 109 -24.02 -8.96 -19.61
C ASP A 109 -23.55 -7.77 -18.75
N ASN A 110 -24.10 -7.63 -17.55
CA ASN A 110 -23.80 -6.59 -16.55
C ASN A 110 -24.40 -5.20 -16.78
N TRP A 111 -25.36 -5.05 -17.69
CA TRP A 111 -26.12 -3.81 -17.79
C TRP A 111 -27.09 -3.65 -16.61
N VAL A 112 -27.27 -2.40 -16.17
CA VAL A 112 -28.18 -2.04 -15.07
C VAL A 112 -29.45 -1.41 -15.62
N LEU A 113 -30.51 -1.44 -14.80
CA LEU A 113 -31.78 -0.77 -15.10
C LEU A 113 -31.76 0.63 -14.50
N GLU A 114 -31.97 1.64 -15.32
CA GLU A 114 -32.10 3.03 -14.91
C GLU A 114 -33.51 3.52 -15.23
N TYR A 115 -34.15 4.21 -14.27
CA TYR A 115 -35.41 4.90 -14.54
C TYR A 115 -35.15 6.29 -15.11
N ASP A 116 -35.57 6.52 -16.34
CA ASP A 116 -35.52 7.82 -16.99
C ASP A 116 -36.81 8.62 -16.60
N ALA A 117 -36.62 9.63 -15.77
CA ALA A 117 -37.74 10.45 -15.26
C ALA A 117 -38.36 11.34 -16.32
N GLU A 118 -37.67 11.66 -17.41
CA GLU A 118 -38.19 12.50 -18.50
C GLU A 118 -39.12 11.69 -19.40
N SER A 119 -38.68 10.54 -19.89
CA SER A 119 -39.48 9.62 -20.71
C SER A 119 -40.42 8.75 -19.89
N LYS A 120 -40.26 8.69 -18.56
CA LYS A 120 -40.98 7.82 -17.62
C LYS A 120 -40.88 6.33 -17.98
N THR A 121 -39.71 5.94 -18.51
CA THR A 121 -39.43 4.58 -18.89
C THR A 121 -38.21 4.03 -18.12
N VAL A 122 -38.14 2.70 -18.07
CA VAL A 122 -36.94 2.00 -17.60
C VAL A 122 -36.10 1.65 -18.80
N LYS A 123 -34.82 2.03 -18.78
CA LYS A 123 -33.86 1.73 -19.84
C LYS A 123 -32.74 0.85 -19.29
N PHE A 124 -32.09 0.11 -20.17
CA PHE A 124 -30.84 -0.59 -19.85
C PHE A 124 -29.64 0.32 -20.15
N THR A 125 -28.68 0.36 -19.25
CA THR A 125 -27.46 1.14 -19.40
C THR A 125 -26.28 0.36 -18.83
N ASP A 126 -25.11 0.54 -19.38
CA ASP A 126 -23.83 0.05 -18.87
C ASP A 126 -23.16 1.02 -17.90
N GLU A 127 -23.75 2.20 -17.71
CA GLU A 127 -23.28 3.22 -16.78
C GLU A 127 -24.31 3.46 -15.67
N ILE A 128 -23.83 3.58 -14.45
CA ILE A 128 -24.63 4.11 -13.34
C ILE A 128 -24.49 5.63 -13.39
N GLY A 129 -25.62 6.34 -13.53
CA GLY A 129 -25.63 7.80 -13.55
C GLY A 129 -25.00 8.44 -12.31
N PRO A 130 -24.86 9.78 -12.25
CA PRO A 130 -24.19 10.45 -11.12
C PRO A 130 -24.86 10.09 -9.79
N ILE A 131 -24.09 9.47 -8.90
CA ILE A 131 -24.53 9.06 -7.57
C ILE A 131 -24.03 10.11 -6.56
N SER A 132 -24.94 10.76 -5.86
CA SER A 132 -24.59 11.73 -4.83
C SER A 132 -24.04 11.08 -3.55
N ILE A 133 -24.52 9.89 -3.20
CA ILE A 133 -24.13 9.15 -1.98
C ILE A 133 -24.19 7.66 -2.27
N VAL A 134 -23.10 6.96 -1.97
CA VAL A 134 -23.07 5.49 -1.88
C VAL A 134 -23.04 5.09 -0.41
N LYS A 135 -24.00 4.28 0.03
CA LYS A 135 -24.06 3.72 1.37
C LYS A 135 -23.72 2.24 1.29
N PHE A 136 -22.62 1.84 1.93
CA PHE A 136 -22.28 0.43 2.08
C PHE A 136 -23.02 -0.18 3.26
N ASP A 137 -23.38 -1.45 3.15
CA ASP A 137 -23.91 -2.23 4.27
C ASP A 137 -22.72 -2.66 5.16
N VAL A 138 -22.58 -2.00 6.29
CA VAL A 138 -21.49 -2.25 7.26
C VAL A 138 -21.77 -3.46 8.16
N THR A 139 -22.90 -4.15 7.98
CA THR A 139 -23.27 -5.33 8.75
C THR A 139 -23.17 -6.63 7.95
N HIS A 140 -22.86 -6.53 6.66
CA HIS A 140 -22.79 -7.68 5.77
C HIS A 140 -21.42 -8.36 5.90
N ASP A 141 -21.42 -9.64 6.29
CA ASP A 141 -20.21 -10.46 6.32
C ASP A 141 -19.74 -10.80 4.90
N THR A 142 -18.65 -10.17 4.47
CA THR A 142 -18.02 -10.39 3.16
C THR A 142 -16.96 -11.48 3.19
N SER A 143 -16.67 -12.11 4.35
CA SER A 143 -15.58 -13.09 4.51
C SER A 143 -15.76 -14.35 3.66
N THR A 144 -17.00 -14.68 3.28
CA THR A 144 -17.33 -15.83 2.43
C THR A 144 -17.42 -15.49 0.94
N HIS A 145 -17.35 -14.21 0.58
CA HIS A 145 -17.40 -13.77 -0.81
C HIS A 145 -16.05 -13.91 -1.50
N GLN A 146 -16.04 -14.54 -2.68
CA GLN A 146 -14.83 -14.60 -3.51
C GLN A 146 -14.69 -13.30 -4.28
N HIS A 147 -13.83 -12.41 -3.79
CA HIS A 147 -13.61 -11.11 -4.39
C HIS A 147 -12.89 -11.18 -5.74
N LEU A 148 -13.33 -10.34 -6.68
CA LEU A 148 -12.73 -10.19 -8.00
C LEU A 148 -11.98 -8.86 -8.11
N PRO A 149 -10.95 -8.78 -8.98
CA PRO A 149 -10.27 -7.51 -9.26
C PRO A 149 -11.25 -6.43 -9.77
N GLY A 150 -11.17 -5.24 -9.17
CA GLY A 150 -12.05 -4.12 -9.47
C GLY A 150 -13.24 -4.00 -8.50
N GLU A 151 -13.49 -4.96 -7.64
CA GLU A 151 -14.53 -4.86 -6.61
C GLU A 151 -14.12 -3.89 -5.50
N LEU A 152 -15.13 -3.22 -4.97
CA LEU A 152 -15.03 -2.32 -3.81
C LEU A 152 -16.07 -2.77 -2.77
N CYS A 153 -15.63 -3.13 -1.56
CA CYS A 153 -16.53 -3.50 -0.47
C CYS A 153 -16.10 -2.87 0.87
N TRP A 154 -17.03 -2.83 1.82
CA TRP A 154 -16.74 -2.44 3.18
C TRP A 154 -16.07 -3.60 3.93
N SER A 155 -15.02 -3.29 4.68
CA SER A 155 -14.36 -4.23 5.62
C SER A 155 -14.70 -3.83 7.05
N ASP A 156 -15.36 -4.71 7.79
CA ASP A 156 -15.68 -4.47 9.22
C ASP A 156 -14.42 -4.54 10.10
N GLU A 157 -13.45 -5.38 9.73
CA GLU A 157 -12.20 -5.53 10.46
C GLU A 157 -11.33 -4.28 10.41
N ASP A 158 -11.22 -3.67 9.22
CA ASP A 158 -10.37 -2.51 8.97
C ASP A 158 -11.15 -1.18 9.06
N GLU A 159 -12.47 -1.22 9.23
CA GLU A 159 -13.39 -0.06 9.25
C GLU A 159 -13.19 0.89 8.05
N THR A 160 -12.97 0.32 6.87
CA THR A 160 -12.71 1.07 5.63
C THR A 160 -13.20 0.32 4.41
N LEU A 161 -13.10 0.95 3.23
CA LEU A 161 -13.37 0.31 1.95
C LEU A 161 -12.13 -0.44 1.46
N ASN A 162 -12.32 -1.69 1.07
CA ASN A 162 -11.32 -2.50 0.42
C ASN A 162 -11.54 -2.50 -1.09
N LEU A 163 -10.52 -2.09 -1.84
CA LEU A 163 -10.46 -2.20 -3.29
C LEU A 163 -9.59 -3.40 -3.67
N PHE A 164 -10.17 -4.36 -4.38
CA PHE A 164 -9.48 -5.58 -4.81
C PHE A 164 -8.78 -5.35 -6.13
N HIS A 165 -7.50 -5.67 -6.17
CA HIS A 165 -6.65 -5.58 -7.35
C HIS A 165 -6.28 -6.98 -7.88
N PRO A 166 -5.75 -7.09 -9.11
CA PRO A 166 -5.15 -8.33 -9.58
C PRO A 166 -4.04 -8.85 -8.65
N ASN A 167 -3.75 -10.16 -8.75
CA ASN A 167 -2.70 -10.86 -7.98
C ASN A 167 -2.93 -10.88 -6.46
N GLY A 168 -4.20 -10.81 -6.02
CA GLY A 168 -4.56 -10.89 -4.60
C GLY A 168 -4.20 -9.65 -3.76
N VAL A 169 -3.88 -8.54 -4.40
CA VAL A 169 -3.60 -7.29 -3.70
C VAL A 169 -4.91 -6.62 -3.28
N VAL A 170 -5.04 -6.30 -1.99
CA VAL A 170 -6.17 -5.57 -1.41
C VAL A 170 -5.66 -4.21 -0.93
N GLN A 171 -6.32 -3.15 -1.34
CA GLN A 171 -6.02 -1.79 -0.89
C GLN A 171 -7.10 -1.30 0.08
N GLN A 172 -6.69 -0.94 1.28
CA GLN A 172 -7.52 -0.24 2.26
C GLN A 172 -7.57 1.24 1.89
N VAL A 173 -8.71 1.68 1.34
CA VAL A 173 -8.88 3.04 0.80
C VAL A 173 -8.75 4.08 1.92
N GLY A 174 -7.81 5.00 1.76
CA GLY A 174 -7.51 6.04 2.77
C GLY A 174 -6.54 5.61 3.87
N GLN A 175 -6.22 4.33 3.99
CA GLN A 175 -5.23 3.82 4.95
C GLN A 175 -3.94 3.34 4.27
N GLU A 176 -4.00 2.97 3.00
CA GLU A 176 -2.87 2.47 2.23
C GLU A 176 -2.63 3.29 0.97
N MET A 177 -1.36 3.48 0.63
CA MET A 177 -0.92 4.17 -0.59
C MET A 177 0.04 3.29 -1.35
N TYR A 178 -0.25 3.09 -2.63
CA TYR A 178 0.58 2.31 -3.55
C TYR A 178 1.21 3.18 -4.63
N GLY A 179 2.46 2.88 -4.97
CA GLY A 179 3.07 3.31 -6.23
C GLY A 179 2.84 2.22 -7.28
N TYR A 180 2.34 2.58 -8.46
CA TYR A 180 2.24 1.66 -9.59
C TYR A 180 3.49 1.82 -10.45
N VAL A 181 4.33 0.80 -10.46
CA VAL A 181 5.70 0.84 -10.93
C VAL A 181 5.99 -0.27 -11.93
N ARG A 182 7.14 -0.17 -12.61
CA ARG A 182 7.64 -1.18 -13.53
C ARG A 182 8.91 -1.82 -13.02
N ASN A 183 8.98 -3.15 -13.13
CA ASN A 183 10.23 -3.87 -12.97
C ASN A 183 10.93 -3.98 -14.34
N ASN A 184 12.12 -3.41 -14.46
CA ASN A 184 12.96 -3.49 -15.66
C ASN A 184 14.40 -3.89 -15.28
N THR A 185 14.54 -4.88 -14.37
CA THR A 185 15.83 -5.29 -13.81
C THR A 185 16.45 -6.52 -14.47
N GLY A 186 15.72 -7.17 -15.37
CA GLY A 186 16.11 -8.45 -15.97
C GLY A 186 15.79 -9.68 -15.10
N SER A 187 15.16 -9.49 -13.93
CA SER A 187 14.84 -10.57 -12.99
C SER A 187 13.54 -10.27 -12.25
N THR A 188 12.87 -11.31 -11.74
CA THR A 188 11.67 -11.12 -10.91
C THR A 188 12.03 -10.49 -9.57
N ILE A 189 11.32 -9.42 -9.18
CA ILE A 189 11.34 -8.86 -7.83
C ILE A 189 10.21 -9.54 -7.05
N LEU A 190 10.55 -10.24 -5.98
CA LEU A 190 9.57 -10.97 -5.18
C LEU A 190 8.74 -10.02 -4.30
N LYS A 191 7.53 -10.45 -3.90
CA LYS A 191 6.71 -9.80 -2.87
C LYS A 191 7.52 -9.61 -1.58
N GLY A 192 7.33 -8.49 -0.88
CA GLY A 192 8.05 -8.18 0.35
C GLY A 192 9.46 -7.63 0.16
N THR A 193 9.88 -7.36 -1.08
CA THR A 193 11.22 -6.81 -1.38
C THR A 193 11.24 -5.30 -1.18
N ALA A 194 12.21 -4.79 -0.42
CA ALA A 194 12.49 -3.35 -0.33
C ALA A 194 13.06 -2.83 -1.65
N VAL A 195 12.43 -1.80 -2.22
CA VAL A 195 12.81 -1.28 -3.54
C VAL A 195 13.14 0.20 -3.52
N ARG A 196 13.91 0.63 -4.51
CA ARG A 196 14.33 2.00 -4.77
C ARG A 196 13.89 2.46 -6.15
N PHE A 197 13.92 3.77 -6.38
CA PHE A 197 13.90 4.33 -7.73
C PHE A 197 15.11 3.85 -8.52
N SER A 198 14.89 3.39 -9.74
CA SER A 198 15.95 3.00 -10.67
C SER A 198 15.91 3.76 -12.00
N GLY A 199 14.77 4.34 -12.35
CA GLY A 199 14.57 5.07 -13.59
C GLY A 199 13.10 5.36 -13.86
N ALA A 200 12.81 5.70 -15.09
CA ALA A 200 11.47 5.83 -15.61
C ALA A 200 11.42 5.31 -17.05
N GLU A 201 10.35 4.63 -17.39
CA GLU A 201 10.11 4.13 -18.74
C GLU A 201 10.03 5.30 -19.73
N GLN A 202 10.82 5.22 -20.80
CA GLN A 202 10.91 6.30 -21.81
C GLN A 202 9.89 6.13 -22.95
N ASN A 203 9.16 5.02 -23.01
CA ASN A 203 8.29 4.65 -24.12
C ASN A 203 6.82 5.09 -23.97
N GLY A 204 6.58 6.27 -23.41
CA GLY A 204 5.29 6.96 -23.50
C GLY A 204 4.39 6.87 -22.26
N THR A 205 4.56 5.92 -21.33
CA THR A 205 3.77 5.86 -20.08
C THR A 205 4.40 6.64 -18.94
N ALA A 206 5.69 7.03 -19.07
CA ALA A 206 6.49 7.61 -17.98
C ALA A 206 6.40 6.81 -16.67
N ARG A 207 6.23 5.50 -16.77
CA ARG A 207 6.12 4.62 -15.62
C ARG A 207 7.40 4.63 -14.82
N LEU A 208 7.28 4.79 -13.51
CA LEU A 208 8.40 4.74 -12.60
C LEU A 208 9.00 3.33 -12.57
N GLU A 209 10.32 3.23 -12.75
CA GLU A 209 11.03 1.97 -12.62
C GLU A 209 11.62 1.80 -11.22
N VAL A 210 11.60 0.55 -10.74
CA VAL A 210 12.14 0.19 -9.44
C VAL A 210 13.14 -0.97 -9.53
N ALA A 211 14.04 -1.01 -8.59
CA ALA A 211 14.99 -2.11 -8.40
C ALA A 211 15.16 -2.42 -6.91
N PRO A 212 15.60 -3.62 -6.52
CA PRO A 212 15.91 -3.95 -5.15
C PRO A 212 16.87 -2.93 -4.52
N MET A 213 16.55 -2.46 -3.29
CA MET A 213 17.38 -1.53 -2.53
C MET A 213 18.39 -2.30 -1.70
N ILE A 214 19.61 -1.78 -1.58
CA ILE A 214 20.63 -2.29 -0.67
C ILE A 214 21.20 -1.13 0.14
N ALA A 215 21.44 -1.34 1.43
CA ALA A 215 21.88 -0.30 2.36
C ALA A 215 23.40 -0.29 2.61
N ASN A 216 24.22 -0.73 1.67
CA ASN A 216 25.67 -0.86 1.80
C ASN A 216 26.47 0.44 1.57
N GLY A 217 25.81 1.60 1.59
CA GLY A 217 26.45 2.90 1.38
C GLY A 217 26.60 3.33 -0.10
N THR A 218 26.38 2.43 -1.07
CA THR A 218 26.56 2.75 -2.50
C THR A 218 25.41 3.51 -3.12
N ILE A 219 24.21 3.40 -2.56
CA ILE A 219 22.99 4.04 -3.06
C ILE A 219 22.50 5.02 -2.01
N PRO A 220 22.25 6.32 -2.39
CA PRO A 220 21.72 7.30 -1.45
C PRO A 220 20.38 6.88 -0.85
N THR A 221 20.17 7.20 0.43
CA THR A 221 18.95 6.84 1.18
C THR A 221 17.67 7.38 0.55
N LEU A 222 17.73 8.55 -0.08
CA LEU A 222 16.62 9.20 -0.78
C LEU A 222 16.01 8.37 -1.91
N TYR A 223 16.72 7.39 -2.44
CA TYR A 223 16.18 6.52 -3.50
C TYR A 223 15.28 5.41 -2.97
N GLY A 224 15.27 5.13 -1.66
CA GLY A 224 14.33 4.18 -1.07
C GLY A 224 12.90 4.57 -1.40
N PHE A 225 12.08 3.62 -1.86
CA PHE A 225 10.73 3.92 -2.31
C PHE A 225 9.64 3.25 -1.48
N GLY A 226 9.73 1.94 -1.29
CA GLY A 226 8.73 1.17 -0.56
C GLY A 226 9.05 -0.32 -0.59
N ILE A 227 8.02 -1.12 -0.36
CA ILE A 227 8.10 -2.60 -0.37
C ILE A 227 7.08 -3.13 -1.38
N THR A 228 7.49 -4.09 -2.22
CA THR A 228 6.61 -4.71 -3.22
C THR A 228 5.43 -5.42 -2.56
N THR A 229 4.22 -5.10 -3.03
CA THR A 229 2.96 -5.68 -2.52
C THR A 229 2.68 -7.04 -3.19
N GLU A 230 3.26 -7.27 -4.33
CA GLU A 230 3.14 -8.46 -5.17
C GLU A 230 4.49 -8.79 -5.83
N SER A 231 4.64 -10.00 -6.37
CA SER A 231 5.82 -10.36 -7.15
C SER A 231 5.74 -9.74 -8.54
N LEU A 232 6.82 -9.06 -8.96
CA LEU A 232 6.91 -8.35 -10.24
C LEU A 232 7.89 -9.08 -11.15
N SER A 233 7.40 -9.73 -12.19
CA SER A 233 8.26 -10.29 -13.23
C SER A 233 8.97 -9.17 -14.00
N ASP A 234 10.08 -9.49 -14.66
CA ASP A 234 10.77 -8.53 -15.53
C ASP A 234 9.86 -8.02 -16.65
N GLY A 235 9.91 -6.71 -16.92
CA GLY A 235 9.06 -6.04 -17.89
C GLY A 235 7.60 -5.86 -17.47
N VAL A 236 7.20 -6.25 -16.26
CA VAL A 236 5.82 -6.19 -15.77
C VAL A 236 5.61 -5.02 -14.82
N ASP A 237 4.42 -4.42 -14.92
CA ASP A 237 3.96 -3.37 -14.01
C ASP A 237 3.26 -3.99 -12.79
N GLY A 238 3.40 -3.38 -11.63
CA GLY A 238 2.72 -3.78 -10.41
C GLY A 238 2.83 -2.76 -9.29
N ARG A 239 2.51 -3.17 -8.07
CA ARG A 239 2.34 -2.26 -6.94
C ARG A 239 3.46 -2.38 -5.94
N VAL A 240 3.83 -1.23 -5.39
CA VAL A 240 4.74 -1.06 -4.26
C VAL A 240 4.00 -0.28 -3.19
N THR A 241 3.91 -0.82 -1.99
CA THR A 241 3.38 -0.11 -0.83
C THR A 241 4.37 0.96 -0.40
N VAL A 242 3.92 2.21 -0.36
CA VAL A 242 4.68 3.36 0.16
C VAL A 242 4.20 3.81 1.52
N TRP A 243 2.98 3.44 1.87
CA TRP A 243 2.36 3.62 3.18
C TRP A 243 1.27 2.57 3.36
N GLY A 244 1.27 1.84 4.46
CA GLY A 244 0.25 0.83 4.77
C GLY A 244 0.81 -0.58 4.91
N LYS A 245 -0.08 -1.56 4.92
CA LYS A 245 0.28 -2.96 5.17
C LYS A 245 0.84 -3.65 3.90
N VAL A 246 1.80 -4.53 4.09
CA VAL A 246 2.11 -5.62 3.17
C VAL A 246 1.85 -6.92 3.92
N ARG A 247 0.95 -7.73 3.39
CA ARG A 247 0.47 -8.98 3.94
C ARG A 247 1.15 -10.18 3.29
N ASP A 248 1.01 -11.35 3.87
CA ASP A 248 1.51 -12.63 3.34
C ASP A 248 3.00 -12.57 2.98
N VAL A 249 3.82 -12.12 3.91
CA VAL A 249 5.29 -12.11 3.82
C VAL A 249 5.89 -12.93 4.97
N ASP A 250 7.03 -13.55 4.71
CA ASP A 250 7.75 -14.26 5.77
C ASP A 250 8.34 -13.27 6.77
N THR A 251 7.79 -13.26 7.98
CA THR A 251 8.25 -12.46 9.11
C THR A 251 8.80 -13.32 10.25
N SER A 252 8.97 -14.63 10.04
CA SER A 252 9.34 -15.61 11.06
C SER A 252 10.68 -15.32 11.73
N ALA A 253 11.56 -14.59 11.07
CA ALA A 253 12.87 -14.18 11.60
C ALA A 253 12.81 -12.95 12.53
N PHE A 254 11.64 -12.34 12.74
CA PHE A 254 11.45 -11.10 13.47
C PHE A 254 10.52 -11.27 14.67
N SER A 255 10.36 -10.20 15.45
CA SER A 255 9.38 -10.10 16.54
C SER A 255 8.37 -9.00 16.26
N ILE A 256 7.14 -9.15 16.80
CA ILE A 256 6.11 -8.09 16.69
C ILE A 256 6.66 -6.78 17.25
N GLY A 257 6.49 -5.69 16.49
CA GLY A 257 6.98 -4.37 16.84
C GLY A 257 8.42 -4.07 16.43
N ASP A 258 9.16 -5.02 15.88
CA ASP A 258 10.49 -4.77 15.34
C ASP A 258 10.42 -3.73 14.21
N ILE A 259 11.35 -2.78 14.24
CA ILE A 259 11.58 -1.87 13.12
C ILE A 259 12.48 -2.56 12.11
N LEU A 260 12.02 -2.59 10.86
CA LEU A 260 12.76 -3.21 9.76
C LEU A 260 13.49 -2.15 8.93
N TYR A 261 14.76 -2.38 8.75
CA TYR A 261 15.66 -1.57 7.92
C TYR A 261 15.96 -2.31 6.62
N VAL A 262 16.33 -1.57 5.58
CA VAL A 262 16.93 -2.19 4.39
C VAL A 262 18.22 -2.91 4.78
N SER A 263 18.40 -4.13 4.32
CA SER A 263 19.60 -4.93 4.59
C SER A 263 20.84 -4.33 3.89
N PRO A 264 21.99 -4.24 4.56
CA PRO A 264 23.26 -3.90 3.91
C PRO A 264 23.87 -5.07 3.13
N ASP A 265 23.44 -6.31 3.41
CA ASP A 265 24.07 -7.54 2.92
C ASP A 265 23.30 -8.18 1.77
N SER A 266 21.99 -7.92 1.68
CA SER A 266 21.11 -8.52 0.68
C SER A 266 20.27 -7.45 0.00
N ALA A 267 20.38 -7.34 -1.32
CA ALA A 267 19.57 -6.41 -2.10
C ALA A 267 18.08 -6.76 -1.99
N GLY A 268 17.25 -5.80 -1.59
CA GLY A 268 15.82 -5.98 -1.35
C GLY A 268 15.46 -6.64 -0.02
N GLY A 269 16.43 -7.14 0.73
CA GLY A 269 16.23 -7.76 2.04
C GLY A 269 15.91 -6.75 3.14
N LEU A 270 15.28 -7.23 4.20
CA LEU A 270 15.00 -6.48 5.42
C LEU A 270 15.78 -7.08 6.61
N THR A 271 16.08 -6.24 7.59
CA THR A 271 16.73 -6.64 8.85
C THR A 271 16.19 -5.83 10.02
N ASN A 272 16.04 -6.44 11.20
CA ASN A 272 15.72 -5.71 12.44
C ASN A 272 16.98 -5.20 13.17
N VAL A 273 18.18 -5.52 12.66
CA VAL A 273 19.43 -4.97 13.17
C VAL A 273 19.70 -3.65 12.48
N LYS A 274 19.75 -2.55 13.26
CA LYS A 274 20.04 -1.21 12.71
C LYS A 274 21.44 -1.22 12.08
N PRO A 275 21.58 -0.97 10.76
CA PRO A 275 22.88 -0.88 10.12
C PRO A 275 23.76 0.22 10.73
N THR A 276 25.07 0.01 10.69
CA THR A 276 26.08 0.98 11.16
C THR A 276 27.02 1.35 10.03
N ALA A 277 27.66 2.51 10.11
CA ALA A 277 28.64 2.94 9.10
C ALA A 277 29.63 1.81 8.76
N PRO A 278 29.98 1.62 7.45
CA PRO A 278 29.69 2.52 6.31
C PRO A 278 28.30 2.35 5.69
N ASN A 279 27.47 1.49 6.26
CA ASN A 279 26.16 1.17 5.74
C ASN A 279 25.12 2.27 6.02
N ASN A 280 24.17 2.43 5.13
CA ASN A 280 23.07 3.37 5.28
C ASN A 280 22.01 2.84 6.24
N VAL A 281 21.39 3.74 7.02
CA VAL A 281 20.23 3.41 7.86
C VAL A 281 18.97 3.87 7.14
N ILE A 282 18.16 2.90 6.66
CA ILE A 282 16.95 3.16 5.91
C ILE A 282 15.81 2.38 6.56
N PRO A 283 15.07 2.99 7.52
CA PRO A 283 13.88 2.37 8.09
C PRO A 283 12.78 2.27 7.02
N MET A 284 12.21 1.09 6.84
CA MET A 284 11.20 0.80 5.82
C MET A 284 9.85 0.38 6.38
N ALA A 285 9.83 -0.39 7.46
CA ALA A 285 8.61 -0.98 7.97
C ALA A 285 8.70 -1.30 9.46
N ALA A 286 7.55 -1.70 10.03
CA ALA A 286 7.47 -2.35 11.34
C ALA A 286 6.70 -3.66 11.22
N VAL A 287 7.05 -4.66 12.04
CA VAL A 287 6.39 -5.96 12.05
C VAL A 287 5.07 -5.87 12.81
N LEU A 288 3.97 -6.27 12.17
CA LEU A 288 2.63 -6.32 12.76
C LEU A 288 2.26 -7.72 13.25
N SER A 289 2.52 -8.74 12.44
CA SER A 289 2.32 -10.14 12.80
C SER A 289 3.51 -10.99 12.38
N VAL A 290 3.73 -12.09 13.10
CA VAL A 290 4.86 -13.00 12.85
C VAL A 290 4.32 -14.34 12.38
N ASP A 291 4.61 -14.64 11.11
CA ASP A 291 4.31 -15.92 10.49
C ASP A 291 5.28 -16.17 9.33
N SER A 292 5.45 -17.43 8.92
CA SER A 292 6.32 -17.83 7.80
C SER A 292 5.71 -17.63 6.42
N ALA A 293 4.38 -17.47 6.32
CA ALA A 293 3.63 -17.33 5.08
C ALA A 293 2.60 -16.18 5.11
N GLU A 294 1.98 -15.93 6.27
CA GLU A 294 0.90 -14.97 6.47
C GLU A 294 1.32 -13.79 7.37
N GLY A 295 2.61 -13.53 7.49
CA GLY A 295 3.13 -12.40 8.25
C GLY A 295 2.75 -11.07 7.63
N GLU A 296 2.65 -10.03 8.48
CA GLU A 296 2.32 -8.67 8.06
C GLU A 296 3.34 -7.66 8.55
N ILE A 297 3.61 -6.68 7.70
CA ILE A 297 4.44 -5.52 8.03
C ILE A 297 3.72 -4.23 7.68
N PHE A 298 3.93 -3.17 8.46
CA PHE A 298 3.48 -1.82 8.14
C PHE A 298 4.61 -1.03 7.51
N VAL A 299 4.45 -0.70 6.24
CA VAL A 299 5.43 0.04 5.46
C VAL A 299 5.29 1.54 5.71
N ARG A 300 6.40 2.15 6.07
CA ARG A 300 6.56 3.59 6.25
C ARG A 300 8.01 3.95 6.01
N PRO A 301 8.45 4.08 4.75
CA PRO A 301 9.81 4.55 4.47
C PRO A 301 10.05 5.88 5.17
N SER A 302 11.08 5.97 5.97
CA SER A 302 11.47 7.21 6.61
C SER A 302 12.88 7.58 6.19
N TYR A 303 13.02 8.84 5.78
CA TYR A 303 14.31 9.41 5.43
C TYR A 303 14.81 10.17 6.65
N GLU A 304 15.48 9.46 7.57
CA GLU A 304 16.26 10.19 8.56
C GLU A 304 17.33 10.97 7.79
N GLN A 305 17.35 12.29 7.95
CA GLN A 305 18.54 13.06 7.63
C GLN A 305 19.64 12.52 8.55
N GLN A 306 20.43 11.61 8.03
CA GLN A 306 21.49 11.02 8.82
C GLN A 306 22.48 12.14 9.12
N LYS A 307 22.68 12.41 10.40
CA LYS A 307 23.74 13.32 10.83
C LYS A 307 25.04 12.60 10.60
N ASN A 308 25.92 13.16 9.76
CA ASN A 308 27.24 12.63 9.51
C ASN A 308 28.14 13.06 10.65
N TYR A 309 28.59 12.13 11.46
CA TYR A 309 29.50 12.39 12.58
C TYR A 309 30.40 11.22 12.83
N GLY A 310 31.55 11.48 13.44
CA GLY A 310 32.49 10.45 13.89
C GLY A 310 33.46 10.97 14.94
N SER A 311 33.93 10.07 15.78
CA SER A 311 35.01 10.29 16.73
C SER A 311 36.03 9.17 16.56
N PHE A 312 37.21 9.57 16.29
CA PHE A 312 38.34 8.68 15.97
C PHE A 312 39.53 9.00 16.84
N SER A 313 40.33 8.02 17.19
CA SER A 313 41.50 8.22 18.05
C SER A 313 42.60 7.21 17.74
N SER A 314 43.76 7.44 18.34
CA SER A 314 44.89 6.48 18.32
C SER A 314 45.43 6.26 19.75
N ASP A 315 45.55 5.00 20.17
CA ASP A 315 46.09 4.61 21.47
C ASP A 315 47.60 4.35 21.42
N SER A 316 48.24 4.64 20.30
CA SER A 316 49.65 4.29 20.08
C SER A 316 50.50 5.54 19.92
N ASN A 317 51.67 5.54 20.56
CA ASN A 317 52.68 6.55 20.28
C ASN A 317 53.07 6.53 18.80
N GLN A 318 53.21 7.71 18.20
CA GLN A 318 53.61 7.85 16.81
C GLN A 318 54.88 8.73 16.73
N GLN A 319 56.00 8.13 16.37
CA GLN A 319 57.26 8.81 16.28
C GLN A 319 57.49 9.41 14.89
N ILE A 320 58.03 10.63 14.79
CA ILE A 320 58.58 11.14 13.53
C ILE A 320 59.70 10.22 13.08
N THR A 321 59.61 9.66 11.88
CA THR A 321 60.63 8.74 11.34
C THR A 321 61.77 9.50 10.69
N LEU A 322 61.52 10.64 10.06
CA LEU A 322 62.49 11.47 9.38
C LEU A 322 62.15 12.95 9.54
N ALA A 323 63.09 13.76 10.00
CA ALA A 323 62.92 15.21 10.12
C ALA A 323 62.56 15.85 8.77
N ASN A 324 61.73 16.87 8.81
CA ASN A 324 61.23 17.62 7.65
C ASN A 324 60.50 16.76 6.60
N THR A 325 59.98 15.61 7.01
CA THR A 325 59.23 14.71 6.14
C THR A 325 57.81 14.51 6.69
N ALA A 326 56.83 14.73 5.82
CA ALA A 326 55.40 14.55 6.17
C ALA A 326 55.05 13.07 6.31
N GLN A 327 54.35 12.72 7.39
CA GLN A 327 53.79 11.39 7.59
C GLN A 327 52.33 11.47 7.99
N THR A 328 51.60 10.34 7.85
CA THR A 328 50.19 10.26 8.21
C THR A 328 50.02 10.10 9.72
N VAL A 329 49.06 10.77 10.32
CA VAL A 329 48.58 10.45 11.66
C VAL A 329 47.75 9.17 11.59
N ARG A 330 48.19 8.14 12.31
CA ARG A 330 47.48 6.85 12.37
C ARG A 330 46.25 6.95 13.25
N ILE A 331 45.22 6.30 12.82
CA ILE A 331 43.93 6.16 13.53
C ILE A 331 43.68 4.67 13.72
N ASN A 332 43.68 4.18 14.95
CA ASN A 332 43.45 2.75 15.24
C ASN A 332 42.16 2.47 15.98
N ASN A 333 41.43 3.51 16.38
CA ASN A 333 40.11 3.39 17.05
C ASN A 333 39.05 4.23 16.38
N THR A 334 37.88 3.62 16.14
CA THR A 334 36.65 4.31 15.91
C THR A 334 35.81 4.26 17.17
N ASN A 335 35.68 5.38 17.90
CA ASN A 335 34.94 5.44 19.13
C ASN A 335 33.44 5.34 18.84
N PHE A 336 32.96 6.11 17.86
CA PHE A 336 31.64 6.02 17.25
C PHE A 336 31.65 6.77 15.90
N ALA A 337 30.86 6.32 14.95
CA ALA A 337 30.71 6.99 13.67
C ALA A 337 29.38 6.69 13.03
N GLN A 338 28.89 7.63 12.23
CA GLN A 338 27.76 7.46 11.35
C GLN A 338 28.03 8.17 10.02
N GLN A 339 27.93 7.46 8.92
CA GLN A 339 28.25 7.93 7.56
C GLN A 339 29.72 8.38 7.39
N LEU A 340 30.58 8.03 8.33
CA LEU A 340 32.04 8.18 8.27
C LEU A 340 32.68 6.87 8.72
N TYR A 341 33.78 6.52 8.14
CA TYR A 341 34.60 5.38 8.60
C TYR A 341 36.08 5.63 8.32
N VAL A 342 36.97 4.87 8.97
CA VAL A 342 38.42 4.91 8.72
C VAL A 342 38.79 3.71 7.86
N ASP A 343 39.48 3.96 6.74
CA ASP A 343 40.01 2.91 5.88
C ASP A 343 41.38 2.39 6.34
N SER A 344 41.93 1.37 5.65
CA SER A 344 43.23 0.76 5.97
C SER A 344 44.41 1.71 5.86
N ASP A 345 44.27 2.87 5.22
CA ASP A 345 45.30 3.86 4.98
C ASP A 345 45.18 5.07 5.92
N ASP A 346 44.43 4.93 7.02
CA ASP A 346 44.13 5.97 8.01
C ASP A 346 43.38 7.18 7.45
N ASN A 347 42.63 7.00 6.38
CA ASN A 347 41.71 8.04 5.87
C ASN A 347 40.37 7.99 6.57
N ILE A 348 39.83 9.12 6.94
CA ILE A 348 38.42 9.29 7.28
C ILE A 348 37.65 9.47 5.97
N VAL A 349 36.81 8.51 5.63
CA VAL A 349 36.03 8.47 4.38
C VAL A 349 34.62 8.93 4.67
N ALA A 350 34.10 9.83 3.82
CA ALA A 350 32.71 10.28 3.88
C ALA A 350 31.81 9.46 2.94
N ASN A 351 30.70 8.90 3.46
CA ASN A 351 29.72 8.21 2.64
C ASN A 351 28.75 9.17 1.92
N GLU A 352 28.63 10.40 2.39
CA GLU A 352 27.72 11.39 1.81
C GLU A 352 28.42 12.72 1.56
N SER A 353 27.97 13.43 0.52
CA SER A 353 28.44 14.77 0.23
C SER A 353 27.92 15.77 1.26
N GLY A 354 28.77 16.71 1.67
CA GLY A 354 28.37 17.72 2.65
C GLY A 354 29.50 18.64 3.09
N LEU A 355 29.16 19.55 4.00
CA LEU A 355 30.12 20.39 4.70
C LEU A 355 30.48 19.72 6.03
N TYR A 356 31.74 19.32 6.16
CA TYR A 356 32.25 18.64 7.33
C TYR A 356 33.11 19.57 8.19
N LYS A 357 32.96 19.41 9.51
CA LYS A 357 33.73 20.15 10.50
C LYS A 357 34.62 19.18 11.25
N PHE A 358 35.94 19.24 11.00
CA PHE A 358 36.94 18.44 11.69
C PHE A 358 37.50 19.23 12.86
N PHE A 359 37.30 18.72 14.07
CA PHE A 359 37.99 19.16 15.28
C PHE A 359 39.01 18.08 15.61
N SER A 360 40.29 18.45 15.58
CA SER A 360 41.40 17.54 15.81
C SER A 360 42.21 18.05 16.98
N ASN A 361 42.65 17.15 17.86
CA ASN A 361 43.54 17.45 18.98
C ASN A 361 44.65 16.44 19.03
N PHE A 362 45.90 16.90 19.14
CA PHE A 362 47.12 16.09 19.13
C PHE A 362 47.92 16.40 20.33
N GLN A 363 48.27 15.36 21.14
CA GLN A 363 49.21 15.47 22.23
C GLN A 363 50.61 15.20 21.70
N ILE A 364 51.49 16.17 21.77
CA ILE A 364 52.89 16.04 21.26
C ILE A 364 53.87 16.17 22.41
N VAL A 365 54.94 15.32 22.36
CA VAL A 365 56.02 15.32 23.33
C VAL A 365 57.34 15.47 22.61
N SER A 366 58.21 16.32 23.16
CA SER A 366 59.60 16.43 22.78
C SER A 366 60.45 15.47 23.59
N THR A 367 61.36 14.72 22.95
CA THR A 367 62.24 13.75 23.61
C THR A 367 63.67 14.23 23.69
N ASN A 368 64.01 15.48 23.37
CA ASN A 368 65.29 16.14 23.60
C ASN A 368 65.12 17.65 23.89
N SER A 369 66.11 18.37 24.23
CA SER A 369 66.07 19.76 24.69
C SER A 369 66.14 20.81 23.56
N SER A 370 66.36 20.46 22.29
CA SER A 370 66.41 21.40 21.17
C SER A 370 65.01 21.95 20.86
N ALA A 371 65.01 23.20 20.38
CA ALA A 371 63.76 23.76 19.85
C ALA A 371 63.40 23.10 18.51
N LYS A 372 62.11 22.75 18.36
CA LYS A 372 61.60 22.07 17.19
C LYS A 372 60.20 22.60 16.82
N ASP A 373 59.98 22.75 15.54
CA ASP A 373 58.67 23.11 15.00
C ASP A 373 57.94 21.82 14.56
N VAL A 374 56.66 21.76 14.91
CA VAL A 374 55.79 20.68 14.52
C VAL A 374 54.65 21.30 13.73
N TYR A 375 54.25 20.65 12.65
CA TYR A 375 53.23 21.09 11.70
C TYR A 375 52.18 20.01 11.58
N PHE A 376 50.88 20.42 11.56
CA PHE A 376 49.71 19.59 11.29
C PHE A 376 48.85 20.23 10.21
N TRP A 377 48.36 19.43 9.28
CA TRP A 377 47.42 19.87 8.26
C TRP A 377 46.55 18.69 7.81
N ILE A 378 45.60 18.94 6.95
CA ILE A 378 44.76 17.90 6.33
C ILE A 378 45.01 17.80 4.83
N GLN A 379 44.87 16.60 4.30
CA GLN A 379 44.75 16.30 2.87
C GLN A 379 43.35 15.79 2.59
N ILE A 380 42.87 16.09 1.38
CA ILE A 380 41.68 15.46 0.80
C ILE A 380 42.12 14.78 -0.48
N ASN A 381 41.82 13.48 -0.62
CA ASN A 381 42.23 12.66 -1.76
C ASN A 381 43.72 12.85 -2.10
N ASP A 382 44.58 12.75 -1.07
CA ASP A 382 46.02 12.91 -1.12
C ASP A 382 46.54 14.30 -1.56
N SER A 383 45.68 15.29 -1.66
CA SER A 383 46.04 16.68 -1.98
C SER A 383 45.97 17.57 -0.74
N ASP A 384 47.00 18.37 -0.48
CA ASP A 384 47.07 19.29 0.66
C ASP A 384 45.95 20.34 0.56
N VAL A 385 45.19 20.52 1.66
CA VAL A 385 44.19 21.56 1.75
C VAL A 385 44.82 22.89 2.19
N PRO A 386 44.81 23.93 1.36
CA PRO A 386 45.44 25.22 1.70
C PRO A 386 44.83 25.82 2.98
N ARG A 387 45.68 26.50 3.78
CA ARG A 387 45.28 27.21 5.02
C ARG A 387 44.81 26.31 6.17
N THR A 388 45.08 25.00 6.12
CA THR A 388 44.78 24.07 7.22
C THR A 388 45.97 23.82 8.14
N THR A 389 47.17 24.24 7.78
CA THR A 389 48.40 24.05 8.58
C THR A 389 48.31 24.75 9.92
N ARG A 390 48.64 24.00 10.98
CA ARG A 390 48.91 24.53 12.33
C ARG A 390 50.38 24.24 12.65
N ARG A 391 51.01 25.22 13.31
CA ARG A 391 52.41 25.09 13.76
C ARG A 391 52.49 25.30 15.28
N ALA A 392 53.31 24.48 15.93
CA ALA A 392 53.71 24.68 17.32
C ALA A 392 55.21 24.56 17.41
N THR A 393 55.84 25.21 18.38
CA THR A 393 57.24 25.10 18.70
C THR A 393 57.40 24.51 20.09
N LEU A 394 58.11 23.39 20.22
CA LEU A 394 58.49 22.78 21.50
C LEU A 394 59.93 23.08 21.81
N THR A 395 60.20 23.43 23.07
CA THR A 395 61.56 23.62 23.57
C THR A 395 61.67 22.96 24.93
N GLY A 396 62.60 22.07 25.07
CA GLY A 396 62.86 21.32 26.32
C GLY A 396 62.68 19.81 26.14
N ASN A 397 63.31 19.05 27.03
CA ASN A 397 63.15 17.60 27.05
C ASN A 397 61.91 17.20 27.84
N ASN A 398 61.17 16.24 27.35
CA ASN A 398 59.89 15.77 27.94
C ASN A 398 58.84 16.87 28.12
N VAL A 399 58.86 17.90 27.26
CA VAL A 399 57.82 18.93 27.24
C VAL A 399 56.69 18.40 26.40
N ALA A 400 55.49 18.42 26.99
CA ALA A 400 54.23 18.08 26.32
C ALA A 400 53.45 19.35 25.93
N LEU A 401 52.81 19.31 24.80
CA LEU A 401 51.96 20.38 24.28
C LEU A 401 50.80 19.79 23.51
N ASP A 402 49.62 20.34 23.71
CA ASP A 402 48.45 20.02 22.92
C ASP A 402 48.25 21.00 21.74
N ILE A 403 48.03 20.48 20.55
CA ILE A 403 47.68 21.25 19.37
C ILE A 403 46.27 20.90 18.95
N SER A 404 45.37 21.90 18.96
CA SER A 404 44.02 21.78 18.43
C SER A 404 43.90 22.46 17.09
N ALA A 405 43.15 21.84 16.19
CA ALA A 405 42.84 22.37 14.88
C ALA A 405 41.33 22.22 14.58
N LEU A 406 40.76 23.24 13.96
CA LEU A 406 39.38 23.25 13.48
C LEU A 406 39.41 23.56 11.98
N HIS A 407 38.83 22.66 11.18
CA HIS A 407 38.75 22.82 9.73
C HIS A 407 37.34 22.58 9.27
N ASN A 408 36.87 23.44 8.36
CA ASN A 408 35.62 23.24 7.63
C ASN A 408 35.98 22.89 6.18
N VAL A 409 35.52 21.76 5.69
CA VAL A 409 35.84 21.28 4.33
C VAL A 409 34.57 20.75 3.67
N SER A 410 34.41 21.04 2.39
CA SER A 410 33.37 20.43 1.57
C SER A 410 33.92 19.11 1.03
N MET A 411 33.14 18.04 1.18
CA MET A 411 33.49 16.70 0.73
C MET A 411 32.35 16.14 -0.10
N ASN A 412 32.69 15.39 -1.14
CA ASN A 412 31.75 14.53 -1.85
C ASN A 412 31.69 13.14 -1.21
N ALA A 413 30.65 12.38 -1.52
CA ALA A 413 30.62 10.97 -1.16
C ALA A 413 31.83 10.24 -1.75
N GLY A 414 32.52 9.46 -0.90
CA GLY A 414 33.75 8.77 -1.25
C GLY A 414 35.03 9.57 -1.04
N ASP A 415 34.95 10.88 -0.76
CA ASP A 415 36.18 11.67 -0.46
C ASP A 415 36.80 11.20 0.84
N LYS A 416 38.14 11.26 0.88
CA LYS A 416 39.03 10.76 1.93
C LYS A 416 39.79 11.91 2.56
N VAL A 417 39.66 12.09 3.88
CA VAL A 417 40.45 13.07 4.66
C VAL A 417 41.51 12.35 5.42
N LYS A 418 42.72 12.84 5.32
CA LYS A 418 43.90 12.36 6.02
C LYS A 418 44.54 13.48 6.83
N HIS A 419 44.85 13.21 8.10
CA HIS A 419 45.68 14.09 8.92
C HIS A 419 47.13 13.85 8.64
N ARG A 420 47.89 14.91 8.34
CA ARG A 420 49.30 14.88 8.06
C ARG A 420 50.05 15.67 9.12
N TRP A 421 51.24 15.24 9.43
CA TRP A 421 52.13 15.95 10.32
C TRP A 421 53.62 15.81 9.94
N ALA A 422 54.41 16.79 10.33
CA ALA A 422 55.87 16.79 10.14
C ALA A 422 56.52 17.55 11.30
N ALA A 423 57.78 17.27 11.58
CA ALA A 423 58.56 18.05 12.53
C ALA A 423 59.95 18.33 11.99
N THR A 424 60.56 19.42 12.45
CA THR A 424 61.95 19.78 12.07
C THR A 424 63.02 18.89 12.72
N ASP A 425 62.63 18.06 13.70
CA ASP A 425 63.51 17.10 14.39
C ASP A 425 62.73 15.80 14.61
N ALA A 426 63.44 14.66 14.47
CA ALA A 426 62.82 13.34 14.71
C ALA A 426 62.54 13.06 16.22
N ALA A 427 63.07 13.88 17.14
CA ALA A 427 62.81 13.77 18.57
C ALA A 427 61.44 14.36 19.00
N VAL A 428 60.41 14.14 18.20
CA VAL A 428 59.02 14.47 18.46
C VAL A 428 58.12 13.27 18.22
N ARG A 429 57.18 13.04 19.12
CA ARG A 429 56.16 12.01 18.94
C ARG A 429 54.78 12.52 19.29
N LEU A 430 53.76 11.95 18.69
CA LEU A 430 52.42 11.96 19.23
C LEU A 430 52.38 10.98 20.40
N ASP A 431 51.85 11.43 21.53
CA ASP A 431 51.95 10.70 22.80
C ASP A 431 50.61 10.20 23.29
N ALA A 432 50.49 8.87 23.34
CA ALA A 432 49.37 8.22 23.98
C ALA A 432 49.77 7.83 25.41
N SER A 433 48.94 8.14 26.39
CA SER A 433 49.24 7.79 27.79
C SER A 433 48.31 6.70 28.30
N ALA A 434 48.89 5.75 29.02
CA ALA A 434 48.13 4.72 29.70
C ALA A 434 47.32 5.30 30.87
N ALA A 435 46.24 4.62 31.24
CA ALA A 435 45.45 4.97 32.42
C ALA A 435 46.31 4.93 33.68
N THR A 436 46.10 5.88 34.57
CA THR A 436 46.74 5.97 35.90
C THR A 436 45.71 5.69 36.99
N ALA A 437 46.13 5.66 38.25
CA ALA A 437 45.21 5.49 39.38
C ALA A 437 44.20 6.66 39.52
N PHE A 438 44.45 7.81 38.90
CA PHE A 438 43.65 9.03 39.03
C PHE A 438 43.15 9.60 37.70
N ALA A 439 43.56 9.07 36.58
CA ALA A 439 43.16 9.53 35.28
C ALA A 439 42.98 8.37 34.29
N PRO A 440 41.98 8.38 33.39
CA PRO A 440 41.87 7.43 32.29
C PRO A 440 43.04 7.57 31.30
N SER A 441 43.14 6.62 30.36
CA SER A 441 44.07 6.71 29.24
C SER A 441 43.77 7.91 28.35
N ALA A 442 44.81 8.51 27.76
CA ALA A 442 44.61 9.57 26.78
C ALA A 442 45.17 9.10 25.41
N PRO A 443 44.42 9.37 24.31
CA PRO A 443 44.87 9.09 22.94
C PRO A 443 45.98 10.05 22.53
N SER A 444 46.75 9.65 21.50
CA SER A 444 47.82 10.47 20.90
C SER A 444 47.32 11.53 19.93
#